data_fed4eae9374bf9ec3b4c23432f9aa5ef
#
_entry.id   fed4eae9374bf9ec3b4c23432f9aa5ef
#
_cell.length_a   1.000
_cell.length_b   1.000
_cell.length_c   1.000
_cell.angle_alpha   90.00
_cell.angle_beta   90.00
_cell.angle_gamma   90.00
#
_symmetry.space_group_name_H-M   'P 1'
#
loop_
_entity.id
_entity.type
_entity.pdbx_description
1 polymer ?
#
loop_
_entity_poly.entity_id
_entity_poly.type
_entity_poly.pdbx_seq_one_letter_code
_entity_poly.pdbx_strand_id
1 'polypeptide(L)'
;MSRAHRSDLHPDVAHSPEPPAQSTTRSTSPAYPAGSSATATLVVTALLVLTQLYAAIPLLAPISADLHGNATIALSTAFSLTYAAGFLIWGPVSDHYGRRRIMALALGILIASTVCCALAPSLPVLAALRAIQGLSASGFAPVALAYLSEALEPPRRAGAIGAMSTSFLVAGIVGQVLASLVALHLGWRWFFPLCSGLLAVALTVVLAVVHDAAPASGPSGSSLRGQFASLGRLAVRPAVLALSLAHVTLLMVFVAMYTGIGGHLEALGLRPTSIILVRLAALPAMFLSLGAGRLAARCSWAQTARLGFGVSALGMLGEALLAGSLAGLVACSVVYVAGVALAAPAMISLYGQVSAPNRGSGMALNGFILFVGTSAGPLLATSSSTFWVLALTLTGVLAVALLAVTGFKALADADH
;
A
#
# COMPACT_ATOMS: atom_id res chain seq x y z
N MET A 1 -29.01 -36.86 89.16
CA MET A 1 -30.12 -35.91 89.16
C MET A 1 -29.56 -34.54 89.34
N SER A 2 -29.46 -33.68 88.36
CA SER A 2 -29.60 -32.23 88.43
C SER A 2 -29.29 -31.64 87.07
N ARG A 3 -30.21 -30.84 86.57
CA ARG A 3 -30.15 -30.11 85.29
C ARG A 3 -29.17 -28.95 85.39
N ALA A 4 -28.29 -28.79 84.46
CA ALA A 4 -27.52 -27.57 84.25
C ALA A 4 -28.08 -26.81 83.06
N HIS A 5 -28.45 -25.55 83.33
CA HIS A 5 -28.92 -24.56 82.39
C HIS A 5 -27.79 -24.05 81.53
N ARG A 6 -27.88 -24.11 80.20
CA ARG A 6 -26.95 -23.44 79.25
C ARG A 6 -27.64 -22.22 78.69
N SER A 7 -27.09 -21.08 78.98
CA SER A 7 -27.43 -19.79 78.41
C SER A 7 -26.77 -19.66 77.05
N ASP A 8 -27.56 -19.43 76.01
CA ASP A 8 -27.12 -19.13 74.65
C ASP A 8 -26.56 -17.68 74.61
N LEU A 9 -25.28 -17.59 74.28
CA LEU A 9 -24.64 -16.32 73.89
C LEU A 9 -24.56 -16.36 72.33
N HIS A 10 -25.39 -15.52 71.68
CA HIS A 10 -25.21 -15.20 70.28
C HIS A 10 -23.96 -14.32 70.12
N PRO A 11 -23.04 -14.64 69.15
CA PRO A 11 -22.02 -13.69 68.75
C PRO A 11 -22.61 -12.70 67.77
N ASP A 12 -22.45 -11.42 68.02
CA ASP A 12 -22.73 -10.31 67.12
C ASP A 12 -21.99 -10.49 65.80
N VAL A 13 -22.77 -10.60 64.74
CA VAL A 13 -22.26 -10.53 63.38
C VAL A 13 -21.95 -9.07 63.06
N ALA A 14 -20.68 -8.72 63.12
CA ALA A 14 -20.19 -7.43 62.65
C ALA A 14 -20.51 -7.26 61.16
N HIS A 15 -21.44 -6.37 60.83
CA HIS A 15 -21.65 -5.87 59.49
C HIS A 15 -20.38 -5.14 59.00
N SER A 16 -19.58 -5.81 58.17
CA SER A 16 -18.57 -5.14 57.38
C SER A 16 -19.28 -4.22 56.35
N PRO A 17 -18.88 -2.95 56.23
CA PRO A 17 -19.48 -2.08 55.21
C PRO A 17 -19.12 -2.59 53.82
N GLU A 18 -20.14 -2.80 52.98
CA GLU A 18 -19.98 -3.06 51.55
C GLU A 18 -19.10 -1.95 50.95
N PRO A 19 -18.11 -2.32 50.10
CA PRO A 19 -17.36 -1.31 49.34
C PRO A 19 -18.30 -0.57 48.39
N PRO A 20 -18.16 0.76 48.26
CA PRO A 20 -19.05 1.53 47.40
C PRO A 20 -19.00 0.96 45.97
N ALA A 21 -20.18 0.71 45.43
CA ALA A 21 -20.33 0.29 44.05
C ALA A 21 -19.55 1.25 43.14
N GLN A 22 -18.45 0.74 42.57
CA GLN A 22 -17.72 1.47 41.55
C GLN A 22 -18.70 1.66 40.38
N SER A 23 -19.25 2.85 40.29
CA SER A 23 -19.97 3.32 39.12
C SER A 23 -18.99 3.26 37.95
N THR A 24 -19.03 2.17 37.20
CA THR A 24 -18.43 2.12 35.86
C THR A 24 -19.17 3.12 34.99
N THR A 25 -18.85 4.39 35.17
CA THR A 25 -19.10 5.38 34.10
C THR A 25 -18.29 4.92 32.91
N ARG A 26 -18.91 4.08 32.07
CA ARG A 26 -18.49 3.94 30.69
C ARG A 26 -18.46 5.35 30.12
N SER A 27 -17.28 5.92 30.03
CA SER A 27 -17.01 7.10 29.22
C SER A 27 -17.35 6.70 27.78
N THR A 28 -18.59 6.89 27.40
CA THR A 28 -19.01 6.89 26.01
C THR A 28 -18.52 8.20 25.42
N SER A 29 -17.23 8.25 25.09
CA SER A 29 -16.78 9.23 24.11
C SER A 29 -17.64 8.99 22.88
N PRO A 30 -18.28 10.00 22.30
CA PRO A 30 -19.01 9.84 21.04
C PRO A 30 -17.96 9.59 19.96
N ALA A 31 -17.64 8.33 19.74
CA ALA A 31 -17.01 7.91 18.51
C ALA A 31 -18.00 8.26 17.43
N TYR A 32 -17.73 9.27 16.61
CA TYR A 32 -18.43 9.45 15.35
C TYR A 32 -18.07 8.21 14.52
N PRO A 33 -18.99 7.24 14.34
CA PRO A 33 -18.66 6.06 13.57
C PRO A 33 -18.42 6.55 12.15
N ALA A 34 -17.23 6.30 11.62
CA ALA A 34 -16.98 6.52 10.20
C ALA A 34 -18.06 5.75 9.44
N GLY A 35 -18.95 6.45 8.76
CA GLY A 35 -20.02 5.84 8.00
C GLY A 35 -19.44 5.03 6.83
N SER A 36 -20.23 4.14 6.25
CA SER A 36 -19.87 3.44 5.02
C SER A 36 -19.45 4.40 3.89
N SER A 37 -20.01 5.62 3.87
CA SER A 37 -19.65 6.69 2.94
C SER A 37 -18.22 7.19 3.13
N ALA A 38 -17.74 7.36 4.36
CA ALA A 38 -16.36 7.76 4.63
C ALA A 38 -15.37 6.68 4.15
N THR A 39 -15.66 5.41 4.44
CA THR A 39 -14.83 4.29 3.96
C THR A 39 -14.77 4.27 2.43
N ALA A 40 -15.91 4.34 1.74
CA ALA A 40 -15.96 4.34 0.28
C ALA A 40 -15.20 5.54 -0.31
N THR A 41 -15.38 6.73 0.26
CA THR A 41 -14.66 7.94 -0.16
C THR A 41 -13.15 7.78 -0.05
N LEU A 42 -12.66 7.28 1.09
CA LEU A 42 -11.22 7.07 1.31
C LEU A 42 -10.64 6.00 0.37
N VAL A 43 -11.38 4.92 0.11
CA VAL A 43 -10.99 3.85 -0.82
C VAL A 43 -10.89 4.38 -2.25
N VAL A 44 -11.89 5.13 -2.74
CA VAL A 44 -11.88 5.72 -4.08
C VAL A 44 -10.78 6.78 -4.20
N THR A 45 -10.62 7.63 -3.19
CA THR A 45 -9.55 8.65 -3.20
C THR A 45 -8.16 8.00 -3.22
N ALA A 46 -7.94 6.92 -2.46
CA ALA A 46 -6.69 6.17 -2.48
C ALA A 46 -6.39 5.57 -3.87
N LEU A 47 -7.42 5.04 -4.54
CA LEU A 47 -7.29 4.58 -5.92
C LEU A 47 -6.85 5.72 -6.86
N LEU A 48 -7.46 6.90 -6.77
CA LEU A 48 -7.11 8.07 -7.58
C LEU A 48 -5.68 8.57 -7.29
N VAL A 49 -5.28 8.60 -6.01
CA VAL A 49 -3.92 8.99 -5.60
C VAL A 49 -2.88 8.03 -6.18
N LEU A 50 -3.11 6.71 -6.07
CA LEU A 50 -2.17 5.72 -6.59
C LEU A 50 -2.19 5.60 -8.12
N THR A 51 -3.26 6.00 -8.77
CA THR A 51 -3.30 6.15 -10.23
C THR A 51 -2.18 7.06 -10.75
N GLN A 52 -1.78 8.10 -9.99
CA GLN A 52 -0.65 8.98 -10.34
C GLN A 52 0.70 8.24 -10.41
N LEU A 53 0.89 7.23 -9.58
CA LEU A 53 2.08 6.40 -9.59
C LEU A 53 2.16 5.53 -10.85
N TYR A 54 1.10 4.76 -11.11
CA TYR A 54 1.09 3.75 -12.15
C TYR A 54 0.88 4.31 -13.56
N ALA A 55 0.36 5.53 -13.67
CA ALA A 55 0.26 6.26 -14.93
C ALA A 55 1.63 6.50 -15.58
N ALA A 56 2.71 6.53 -14.80
CA ALA A 56 4.06 6.68 -15.30
C ALA A 56 4.41 5.62 -16.37
N ILE A 57 3.91 4.39 -16.22
CA ILE A 57 4.24 3.27 -17.11
C ILE A 57 3.86 3.56 -18.58
N PRO A 58 2.60 3.83 -18.94
CA PRO A 58 2.23 4.11 -20.32
C PRO A 58 2.61 5.52 -20.79
N LEU A 59 2.87 6.47 -19.88
CA LEU A 59 3.26 7.83 -20.23
C LEU A 59 4.76 7.97 -20.50
N LEU A 60 5.56 6.95 -20.20
CA LEU A 60 7.01 7.02 -20.31
C LEU A 60 7.46 7.31 -21.76
N ALA A 61 6.97 6.55 -22.73
CA ALA A 61 7.34 6.70 -24.13
C ALA A 61 6.89 8.05 -24.73
N PRO A 62 5.61 8.49 -24.62
CA PRO A 62 5.19 9.76 -25.19
C PRO A 62 5.86 10.97 -24.53
N ILE A 63 6.15 10.95 -23.23
CA ILE A 63 6.87 12.03 -22.56
C ILE A 63 8.35 12.05 -22.97
N SER A 64 8.98 10.88 -23.08
CA SER A 64 10.38 10.77 -23.55
C SER A 64 10.55 11.33 -24.97
N ALA A 65 9.57 11.10 -25.84
CA ALA A 65 9.57 11.64 -27.20
C ALA A 65 9.35 13.17 -27.21
N ASP A 66 8.37 13.68 -26.46
CA ASP A 66 8.01 15.10 -26.44
C ASP A 66 9.09 15.99 -25.76
N LEU A 67 9.68 15.52 -24.67
CA LEU A 67 10.73 16.23 -23.91
C LEU A 67 12.17 15.86 -24.31
N HIS A 68 12.32 15.12 -25.42
CA HIS A 68 13.61 14.77 -26.05
C HIS A 68 14.64 14.16 -25.10
N GLY A 69 14.24 13.11 -24.34
CA GLY A 69 15.16 12.41 -23.44
C GLY A 69 14.51 11.26 -22.68
N ASN A 70 15.30 10.53 -21.90
CA ASN A 70 14.79 9.43 -21.08
C ASN A 70 14.02 9.96 -19.85
N ALA A 71 12.68 9.85 -19.89
CA ALA A 71 11.79 10.33 -18.84
C ALA A 71 11.73 9.41 -17.61
N THR A 72 12.43 8.27 -17.57
CA THR A 72 12.30 7.25 -16.51
C THR A 72 12.52 7.84 -15.12
N ILE A 73 13.63 8.58 -14.92
CA ILE A 73 13.93 9.20 -13.62
C ILE A 73 12.91 10.29 -13.31
N ALA A 74 12.62 11.16 -14.28
CA ALA A 74 11.73 12.30 -14.07
C ALA A 74 10.30 11.88 -13.76
N LEU A 75 9.78 10.90 -14.48
CA LEU A 75 8.36 10.53 -14.39
C LEU A 75 8.09 9.50 -13.30
N SER A 76 8.94 8.49 -13.15
CA SER A 76 8.69 7.34 -12.29
C SER A 76 9.53 7.36 -11.00
N THR A 77 10.87 7.40 -11.13
CA THR A 77 11.77 7.29 -9.97
C THR A 77 11.61 8.46 -9.00
N ALA A 78 11.52 9.69 -9.49
CA ALA A 78 11.36 10.89 -8.66
C ALA A 78 10.08 10.82 -7.80
N PHE A 79 8.96 10.41 -8.39
CA PHE A 79 7.70 10.22 -7.67
C PHE A 79 7.80 9.08 -6.65
N SER A 80 8.24 7.90 -7.08
CA SER A 80 8.22 6.68 -6.24
C SER A 80 9.16 6.80 -5.04
N LEU A 81 10.34 7.40 -5.22
CA LEU A 81 11.30 7.56 -4.14
C LEU A 81 10.83 8.55 -3.08
N THR A 82 10.26 9.69 -3.50
CA THR A 82 9.70 10.67 -2.56
C THR A 82 8.41 10.17 -1.92
N TYR A 83 7.62 9.37 -2.65
CA TYR A 83 6.46 8.67 -2.10
C TYR A 83 6.90 7.70 -0.99
N ALA A 84 7.97 6.93 -1.23
CA ALA A 84 8.56 6.05 -0.21
C ALA A 84 8.99 6.85 1.03
N ALA A 85 9.78 7.92 0.84
CA ALA A 85 10.24 8.76 1.94
C ALA A 85 9.08 9.33 2.77
N GLY A 86 8.00 9.71 2.11
CA GLY A 86 6.81 10.25 2.79
C GLY A 86 6.12 9.26 3.72
N PHE A 87 6.19 7.93 3.48
CA PHE A 87 5.68 6.93 4.43
C PHE A 87 6.33 7.02 5.80
N LEU A 88 7.61 7.42 5.86
CA LEU A 88 8.32 7.60 7.11
C LEU A 88 7.93 8.89 7.83
N ILE A 89 7.44 9.90 7.10
CA ILE A 89 7.20 11.25 7.60
C ILE A 89 5.74 11.44 8.01
N TRP A 90 4.80 11.08 7.12
CA TRP A 90 3.38 11.46 7.28
C TRP A 90 2.66 10.73 8.40
N GLY A 91 3.09 9.52 8.79
CA GLY A 91 2.55 8.82 9.94
C GLY A 91 2.65 9.69 11.21
N PRO A 92 3.88 9.96 11.70
CA PRO A 92 4.12 10.81 12.87
C PRO A 92 3.51 12.22 12.78
N VAL A 93 3.58 12.84 11.60
CA VAL A 93 3.02 14.18 11.38
C VAL A 93 1.50 14.17 11.52
N SER A 94 0.82 13.15 10.98
CA SER A 94 -0.64 13.05 11.09
C SER A 94 -1.13 12.70 12.48
N ASP A 95 -0.32 12.02 13.30
CA ASP A 95 -0.61 11.75 14.71
C ASP A 95 -0.63 13.05 15.53
N HIS A 96 0.22 14.01 15.15
CA HIS A 96 0.36 15.27 15.87
C HIS A 96 -0.65 16.34 15.40
N TYR A 97 -0.83 16.49 14.09
CA TYR A 97 -1.65 17.59 13.51
C TYR A 97 -3.09 17.19 13.17
N GLY A 98 -3.45 15.90 13.29
CA GLY A 98 -4.77 15.37 12.98
C GLY A 98 -4.85 14.76 11.58
N ARG A 99 -5.54 13.61 11.50
CA ARG A 99 -5.63 12.79 10.27
C ARG A 99 -6.27 13.54 9.10
N ARG A 100 -7.43 14.16 9.34
CA ARG A 100 -8.19 14.89 8.32
C ARG A 100 -7.40 16.06 7.74
N ARG A 101 -6.76 16.84 8.61
CA ARG A 101 -5.98 18.02 8.18
C ARG A 101 -4.81 17.63 7.29
N ILE A 102 -4.08 16.57 7.66
CA ILE A 102 -2.94 16.09 6.87
C ILE A 102 -3.41 15.49 5.55
N MET A 103 -4.47 14.69 5.51
CA MET A 103 -5.03 14.20 4.24
C MET A 103 -5.45 15.34 3.32
N ALA A 104 -6.12 16.39 3.85
CA ALA A 104 -6.54 17.54 3.07
C ALA A 104 -5.36 18.36 2.53
N LEU A 105 -4.34 18.62 3.37
CA LEU A 105 -3.11 19.32 2.96
C LEU A 105 -2.37 18.54 1.86
N ALA A 106 -2.19 17.23 2.09
CA ALA A 106 -1.53 16.35 1.15
C ALA A 106 -2.24 16.31 -0.21
N LEU A 107 -3.57 16.17 -0.21
CA LEU A 107 -4.37 16.24 -1.44
C LEU A 107 -4.29 17.61 -2.11
N GLY A 108 -4.32 18.71 -1.37
CA GLY A 108 -4.21 20.07 -1.92
C GLY A 108 -2.87 20.28 -2.64
N ILE A 109 -1.75 19.88 -2.03
CA ILE A 109 -0.43 19.96 -2.66
C ILE A 109 -0.36 19.01 -3.86
N LEU A 110 -0.92 17.81 -3.75
CA LEU A 110 -0.98 16.84 -4.85
C LEU A 110 -1.75 17.41 -6.05
N ILE A 111 -2.91 18.02 -5.84
CA ILE A 111 -3.71 18.66 -6.89
C ILE A 111 -2.89 19.75 -7.61
N ALA A 112 -2.28 20.66 -6.86
CA ALA A 112 -1.51 21.76 -7.42
C ALA A 112 -0.29 21.26 -8.21
N SER A 113 0.50 20.34 -7.63
CA SER A 113 1.67 19.77 -8.31
C SER A 113 1.28 18.94 -9.53
N THR A 114 0.10 18.27 -9.50
CA THR A 114 -0.43 17.51 -10.64
C THR A 114 -0.74 18.43 -11.81
N VAL A 115 -1.43 19.55 -11.61
CA VAL A 115 -1.67 20.52 -12.68
C VAL A 115 -0.37 21.06 -13.25
N CYS A 116 0.59 21.40 -12.39
CA CYS A 116 1.89 21.91 -12.81
C CYS A 116 2.68 20.93 -13.69
N CYS A 117 2.51 19.62 -13.49
CA CYS A 117 3.16 18.60 -14.34
C CYS A 117 2.72 18.70 -15.82
N ALA A 118 1.47 19.13 -16.11
CA ALA A 118 1.03 19.33 -17.47
C ALA A 118 1.80 20.44 -18.20
N LEU A 119 2.32 21.40 -17.44
CA LEU A 119 3.03 22.58 -17.95
C LEU A 119 4.55 22.42 -17.94
N ALA A 120 5.07 21.24 -17.55
CA ALA A 120 6.50 21.01 -17.46
C ALA A 120 7.19 21.17 -18.83
N PRO A 121 8.16 22.10 -18.96
CA PRO A 121 8.85 22.38 -20.22
C PRO A 121 10.05 21.45 -20.45
N SER A 122 10.49 20.73 -19.42
CA SER A 122 11.70 19.89 -19.47
C SER A 122 11.65 18.76 -18.46
N LEU A 123 12.47 17.72 -18.66
CA LEU A 123 12.58 16.58 -17.75
C LEU A 123 13.01 16.95 -16.32
N PRO A 124 13.98 17.87 -16.08
CA PRO A 124 14.31 18.27 -14.71
C PRO A 124 13.16 18.95 -13.97
N VAL A 125 12.40 19.82 -14.65
CA VAL A 125 11.22 20.47 -14.07
C VAL A 125 10.15 19.42 -13.77
N LEU A 126 9.89 18.50 -14.69
CA LEU A 126 8.98 17.39 -14.47
C LEU A 126 9.41 16.53 -13.27
N ALA A 127 10.72 16.23 -13.15
CA ALA A 127 11.27 15.47 -12.02
C ALA A 127 10.97 16.15 -10.67
N ALA A 128 11.22 17.46 -10.58
CA ALA A 128 10.97 18.24 -9.37
C ALA A 128 9.46 18.22 -9.00
N LEU A 129 8.59 18.45 -9.98
CA LEU A 129 7.13 18.40 -9.78
C LEU A 129 6.65 17.00 -9.38
N ARG A 130 7.17 15.95 -10.01
CA ARG A 130 6.87 14.57 -9.68
C ARG A 130 7.37 14.19 -8.28
N ALA A 131 8.51 14.74 -7.84
CA ALA A 131 8.98 14.55 -6.47
C ALA A 131 8.02 15.18 -5.44
N ILE A 132 7.52 16.40 -5.72
CA ILE A 132 6.51 17.05 -4.87
C ILE A 132 5.20 16.23 -4.88
N GLN A 133 4.76 15.75 -6.05
CA GLN A 133 3.61 14.86 -6.16
C GLN A 133 3.77 13.59 -5.31
N GLY A 134 4.92 12.91 -5.42
CA GLY A 134 5.16 11.68 -4.69
C GLY A 134 5.13 11.89 -3.18
N LEU A 135 5.83 12.93 -2.69
CA LEU A 135 5.85 13.28 -1.27
C LEU A 135 4.46 13.63 -0.76
N SER A 136 3.68 14.41 -1.49
CA SER A 136 2.31 14.77 -1.08
C SER A 136 1.35 13.59 -1.17
N ALA A 137 1.40 12.80 -2.24
CA ALA A 137 0.54 11.62 -2.42
C ALA A 137 0.67 10.60 -1.29
N SER A 138 1.89 10.40 -0.76
CA SER A 138 2.15 9.51 0.37
C SER A 138 1.53 9.98 1.69
N GLY A 139 1.10 11.24 1.79
CA GLY A 139 0.38 11.79 2.94
C GLY A 139 -1.09 11.37 3.00
N PHE A 140 -1.61 10.67 1.98
CA PHE A 140 -3.00 10.23 1.97
C PHE A 140 -3.19 8.77 2.40
N ALA A 141 -2.61 7.81 1.70
CA ALA A 141 -2.91 6.39 1.87
C ALA A 141 -2.63 5.83 3.29
N PRO A 142 -1.44 6.01 3.90
CA PRO A 142 -1.18 5.53 5.25
C PRO A 142 -2.00 6.26 6.31
N VAL A 143 -2.26 7.55 6.11
CA VAL A 143 -3.07 8.36 7.03
C VAL A 143 -4.53 7.94 6.99
N ALA A 144 -5.08 7.64 5.81
CA ALA A 144 -6.42 7.11 5.64
C ALA A 144 -6.58 5.72 6.28
N LEU A 145 -5.57 4.84 6.14
CA LEU A 145 -5.57 3.53 6.82
C LEU A 145 -5.55 3.68 8.34
N ALA A 146 -4.74 4.61 8.87
CA ALA A 146 -4.71 4.91 10.29
C ALA A 146 -6.07 5.44 10.78
N TYR A 147 -6.67 6.39 10.05
CA TYR A 147 -8.00 6.91 10.34
C TYR A 147 -9.06 5.80 10.38
N LEU A 148 -9.11 4.93 9.38
CA LEU A 148 -10.07 3.81 9.35
C LEU A 148 -9.85 2.82 10.49
N SER A 149 -8.59 2.61 10.90
CA SER A 149 -8.27 1.72 12.03
C SER A 149 -8.70 2.28 13.38
N GLU A 150 -8.75 3.59 13.52
CA GLU A 150 -9.16 4.31 14.74
C GLU A 150 -10.69 4.57 14.79
N ALA A 151 -11.28 4.93 13.64
CA ALA A 151 -12.67 5.36 13.55
C ALA A 151 -13.69 4.23 13.40
N LEU A 152 -13.24 3.01 13.05
CA LEU A 152 -14.14 1.87 12.81
C LEU A 152 -14.07 0.83 13.93
N GLU A 153 -15.23 0.26 14.23
CA GLU A 153 -15.34 -0.91 15.11
C GLU A 153 -14.64 -2.15 14.51
N PRO A 154 -14.12 -3.08 15.34
CA PRO A 154 -13.33 -4.21 14.88
C PRO A 154 -13.93 -5.01 13.72
N PRO A 155 -15.24 -5.34 13.66
CA PRO A 155 -15.81 -6.11 12.54
C PRO A 155 -15.75 -5.36 11.21
N ARG A 156 -15.98 -4.04 11.21
CA ARG A 156 -15.98 -3.19 10.01
C ARG A 156 -14.58 -2.79 9.59
N ARG A 157 -13.66 -2.68 10.54
CA ARG A 157 -12.24 -2.30 10.32
C ARG A 157 -11.54 -3.24 9.35
N ALA A 158 -11.68 -4.56 9.56
CA ALA A 158 -11.04 -5.56 8.71
C ALA A 158 -11.49 -5.45 7.25
N GLY A 159 -12.79 -5.25 7.02
CA GLY A 159 -13.35 -5.04 5.68
C GLY A 159 -12.86 -3.76 5.02
N ALA A 160 -12.79 -2.65 5.77
CA ALA A 160 -12.31 -1.36 5.25
C ALA A 160 -10.80 -1.40 4.89
N ILE A 161 -9.97 -2.02 5.72
CA ILE A 161 -8.53 -2.21 5.43
C ILE A 161 -8.36 -3.11 4.20
N GLY A 162 -9.16 -4.19 4.09
CA GLY A 162 -9.17 -5.06 2.92
C GLY A 162 -9.54 -4.31 1.64
N ALA A 163 -10.62 -3.51 1.67
CA ALA A 163 -11.04 -2.68 0.54
C ALA A 163 -9.96 -1.66 0.14
N MET A 164 -9.31 -1.01 1.11
CA MET A 164 -8.20 -0.09 0.86
C MET A 164 -7.01 -0.79 0.21
N SER A 165 -6.60 -1.95 0.72
CA SER A 165 -5.51 -2.75 0.14
C SER A 165 -5.84 -3.21 -1.28
N THR A 166 -7.08 -3.60 -1.54
CA THR A 166 -7.54 -3.96 -2.89
C THR A 166 -7.51 -2.76 -3.82
N SER A 167 -7.92 -1.57 -3.36
CA SER A 167 -7.86 -0.35 -4.18
C SER A 167 -6.43 0.00 -4.61
N PHE A 168 -5.44 -0.27 -3.76
CA PHE A 168 -4.02 -0.06 -4.09
C PHE A 168 -3.55 -0.96 -5.25
N LEU A 169 -3.99 -2.22 -5.24
CA LEU A 169 -3.67 -3.15 -6.33
C LEU A 169 -4.43 -2.78 -7.61
N VAL A 170 -5.73 -2.53 -7.51
CA VAL A 170 -6.58 -2.15 -8.64
C VAL A 170 -6.08 -0.88 -9.32
N ALA A 171 -5.58 0.10 -8.55
CA ALA A 171 -4.96 1.31 -9.08
C ALA A 171 -3.78 1.00 -10.02
N GLY A 172 -3.09 -0.13 -9.79
CA GLY A 172 -1.99 -0.61 -10.63
C GLY A 172 -2.39 -0.87 -12.09
N ILE A 173 -3.62 -1.27 -12.33
CA ILE A 173 -4.13 -1.49 -13.70
C ILE A 173 -4.99 -0.31 -14.15
N VAL A 174 -5.92 0.15 -13.32
CA VAL A 174 -6.81 1.28 -13.65
C VAL A 174 -6.00 2.53 -14.01
N GLY A 175 -4.93 2.82 -13.24
CA GLY A 175 -4.05 3.95 -13.52
C GLY A 175 -3.38 3.87 -14.90
N GLN A 176 -2.90 2.69 -15.25
CA GLN A 176 -2.29 2.45 -16.56
C GLN A 176 -3.31 2.57 -17.71
N VAL A 177 -4.50 2.00 -17.52
CA VAL A 177 -5.57 2.03 -18.55
C VAL A 177 -6.03 3.48 -18.76
N LEU A 178 -6.31 4.21 -17.69
CA LEU A 178 -6.73 5.61 -17.77
C LEU A 178 -5.66 6.46 -18.47
N ALA A 179 -4.40 6.34 -18.05
CA ALA A 179 -3.30 7.09 -18.63
C ALA A 179 -3.08 6.74 -20.12
N SER A 180 -3.21 5.46 -20.50
CA SER A 180 -3.12 5.02 -21.88
C SER A 180 -4.24 5.61 -22.74
N LEU A 181 -5.49 5.58 -22.25
CA LEU A 181 -6.65 6.12 -22.98
C LEU A 181 -6.51 7.63 -23.17
N VAL A 182 -6.14 8.35 -22.12
CA VAL A 182 -5.95 9.81 -22.21
C VAL A 182 -4.79 10.16 -23.14
N ALA A 183 -3.66 9.46 -23.03
CA ALA A 183 -2.51 9.71 -23.90
C ALA A 183 -2.82 9.44 -25.39
N LEU A 184 -3.63 8.40 -25.67
CA LEU A 184 -4.01 8.02 -27.03
C LEU A 184 -4.96 9.02 -27.70
N HIS A 185 -5.93 9.56 -26.93
CA HIS A 185 -7.01 10.38 -27.51
C HIS A 185 -6.81 11.89 -27.35
N LEU A 186 -6.16 12.31 -26.27
CA LEU A 186 -6.02 13.72 -25.92
C LEU A 186 -4.56 14.18 -25.82
N GLY A 187 -3.61 13.22 -25.78
CA GLY A 187 -2.21 13.48 -25.49
C GLY A 187 -1.88 13.42 -23.99
N TRP A 188 -0.62 13.12 -23.67
CA TRP A 188 -0.16 12.84 -22.31
C TRP A 188 -0.36 14.01 -21.33
N ARG A 189 -0.29 15.25 -21.81
CA ARG A 189 -0.43 16.46 -20.96
C ARG A 189 -1.80 16.54 -20.32
N TRP A 190 -2.86 16.07 -20.98
CA TRP A 190 -4.23 16.07 -20.47
C TRP A 190 -4.49 15.12 -19.33
N PHE A 191 -3.63 14.12 -19.16
CA PHE A 191 -3.73 13.20 -18.01
C PHE A 191 -3.68 13.95 -16.68
N PHE A 192 -2.78 14.91 -16.55
CA PHE A 192 -2.56 15.62 -15.28
C PHE A 192 -3.74 16.53 -14.88
N PRO A 193 -4.26 17.44 -15.74
CA PRO A 193 -5.41 18.25 -15.35
C PRO A 193 -6.68 17.42 -15.12
N LEU A 194 -6.90 16.34 -15.88
CA LEU A 194 -8.01 15.43 -15.65
C LEU A 194 -7.94 14.80 -14.26
N CYS A 195 -6.79 14.24 -13.92
CA CYS A 195 -6.59 13.64 -12.59
C CYS A 195 -6.65 14.67 -11.48
N SER A 196 -6.13 15.90 -11.70
CA SER A 196 -6.24 16.99 -10.74
C SER A 196 -7.71 17.37 -10.48
N GLY A 197 -8.54 17.42 -11.50
CA GLY A 197 -9.98 17.65 -11.36
C GLY A 197 -10.67 16.54 -10.54
N LEU A 198 -10.36 15.29 -10.82
CA LEU A 198 -10.90 14.16 -10.04
C LEU A 198 -10.43 14.18 -8.58
N LEU A 199 -9.17 14.53 -8.33
CA LEU A 199 -8.63 14.69 -6.97
C LEU A 199 -9.25 15.88 -6.24
N ALA A 200 -9.57 16.99 -6.94
CA ALA A 200 -10.26 18.12 -6.35
C ALA A 200 -11.69 17.77 -5.91
N VAL A 201 -12.42 17.00 -6.73
CA VAL A 201 -13.71 16.44 -6.33
C VAL A 201 -13.55 15.52 -5.14
N ALA A 202 -12.56 14.62 -5.17
CA ALA A 202 -12.29 13.74 -4.04
C ALA A 202 -11.96 14.50 -2.76
N LEU A 203 -11.16 15.57 -2.83
CA LEU A 203 -10.86 16.45 -1.69
C LEU A 203 -12.12 17.08 -1.10
N THR A 204 -13.01 17.62 -1.93
CA THR A 204 -14.27 18.20 -1.45
C THR A 204 -15.14 17.19 -0.72
N VAL A 205 -15.23 15.95 -1.25
CA VAL A 205 -15.98 14.88 -0.61
C VAL A 205 -15.30 14.42 0.68
N VAL A 206 -13.96 14.29 0.71
CA VAL A 206 -13.20 13.96 1.93
C VAL A 206 -13.46 15.02 3.02
N LEU A 207 -13.42 16.30 2.68
CA LEU A 207 -13.70 17.37 3.63
C LEU A 207 -15.13 17.36 4.16
N ALA A 208 -16.10 16.91 3.35
CA ALA A 208 -17.50 16.82 3.75
C ALA A 208 -17.82 15.61 4.62
N VAL A 209 -17.13 14.47 4.41
CA VAL A 209 -17.52 13.18 4.98
C VAL A 209 -16.57 12.71 6.10
N VAL A 210 -15.29 13.08 6.02
CA VAL A 210 -14.29 12.72 7.04
C VAL A 210 -14.27 13.79 8.13
N HIS A 211 -14.58 13.39 9.34
CA HIS A 211 -14.55 14.25 10.52
C HIS A 211 -13.32 13.92 11.37
N ASP A 212 -12.73 14.92 12.02
CA ASP A 212 -11.66 14.66 12.96
C ASP A 212 -12.23 13.83 14.13
N ALA A 213 -11.67 12.65 14.33
CA ALA A 213 -11.84 11.96 15.58
C ALA A 213 -11.24 12.86 16.68
N ALA A 214 -11.89 12.93 17.84
CA ALA A 214 -11.30 13.61 19.00
C ALA A 214 -9.86 13.08 19.17
N PRO A 215 -8.87 13.95 19.43
CA PRO A 215 -7.50 13.51 19.63
C PRO A 215 -7.53 12.38 20.64
N ALA A 216 -7.00 11.23 20.26
CA ALA A 216 -6.92 10.09 21.16
C ALA A 216 -6.15 10.56 22.38
N SER A 217 -6.84 10.70 23.50
CA SER A 217 -6.29 11.08 24.81
C SER A 217 -5.50 9.91 25.41
N GLY A 218 -4.58 9.38 24.62
CA GLY A 218 -3.57 8.43 25.06
C GLY A 218 -2.22 9.17 25.15
N PRO A 219 -1.33 8.77 26.04
CA PRO A 219 0.00 9.35 26.11
C PRO A 219 0.76 9.03 24.82
N SER A 220 0.63 9.89 23.82
CA SER A 220 1.51 9.92 22.65
C SER A 220 2.89 10.40 23.09
N GLY A 221 3.45 9.71 24.09
CA GLY A 221 4.70 10.09 24.77
C GLY A 221 5.95 9.71 23.98
N SER A 222 5.86 9.19 22.77
CA SER A 222 7.04 8.98 21.95
C SER A 222 7.31 10.23 21.13
N SER A 223 8.38 10.95 21.48
CA SER A 223 8.89 12.04 20.67
C SER A 223 9.13 11.54 19.23
N LEU A 224 9.00 12.41 18.21
CA LEU A 224 9.34 12.08 16.81
C LEU A 224 10.69 11.36 16.72
N ARG A 225 11.69 11.83 17.50
CA ARG A 225 13.01 11.18 17.60
C ARG A 225 12.92 9.73 18.12
N GLY A 226 12.03 9.44 19.07
CA GLY A 226 11.80 8.09 19.59
C GLY A 226 11.16 7.16 18.55
N GLN A 227 10.24 7.69 17.72
CA GLN A 227 9.62 6.93 16.63
C GLN A 227 10.65 6.60 15.53
N PHE A 228 11.48 7.55 15.11
CA PHE A 228 12.57 7.28 14.15
C PHE A 228 13.62 6.32 14.71
N ALA A 229 13.95 6.42 16.00
CA ALA A 229 14.87 5.46 16.64
C ALA A 229 14.28 4.03 16.70
N SER A 230 12.97 3.89 16.94
CA SER A 230 12.29 2.58 16.91
C SER A 230 12.29 1.99 15.52
N LEU A 231 12.07 2.80 14.49
CA LEU A 231 12.09 2.40 13.09
C LEU A 231 13.49 1.93 12.67
N GLY A 232 14.56 2.65 13.07
CA GLY A 232 15.94 2.24 12.80
C GLY A 232 16.30 0.91 13.45
N ARG A 233 15.91 0.69 14.71
CA ARG A 233 16.13 -0.60 15.40
C ARG A 233 15.35 -1.74 14.75
N LEU A 234 14.14 -1.49 14.26
CA LEU A 234 13.33 -2.49 13.57
C LEU A 234 13.95 -2.87 12.23
N ALA A 235 14.43 -1.89 11.47
CA ALA A 235 14.98 -2.07 10.13
C ALA A 235 16.22 -2.98 10.07
N VAL A 236 17.01 -3.05 11.15
CA VAL A 236 18.23 -3.87 11.20
C VAL A 236 18.01 -5.29 11.74
N ARG A 237 16.80 -5.65 12.17
CA ARG A 237 16.50 -7.02 12.63
C ARG A 237 16.62 -8.02 11.48
N PRO A 238 17.30 -9.16 11.64
CA PRO A 238 17.49 -10.16 10.57
C PRO A 238 16.18 -10.63 9.93
N ALA A 239 15.15 -10.89 10.73
CA ALA A 239 13.82 -11.24 10.24
C ALA A 239 13.20 -10.14 9.38
N VAL A 240 13.36 -8.87 9.79
CA VAL A 240 12.84 -7.71 9.03
C VAL A 240 13.64 -7.48 7.75
N LEU A 241 14.95 -7.70 7.77
CA LEU A 241 15.78 -7.63 6.56
C LEU A 241 15.37 -8.69 5.52
N ALA A 242 15.09 -9.91 5.94
CA ALA A 242 14.60 -10.97 5.05
C ALA A 242 13.23 -10.62 4.45
N LEU A 243 12.31 -10.10 5.27
CA LEU A 243 11.02 -9.58 4.77
C LEU A 243 11.22 -8.41 3.80
N SER A 244 12.15 -7.50 4.10
CA SER A 244 12.43 -6.33 3.28
C SER A 244 13.00 -6.72 1.91
N LEU A 245 13.88 -7.70 1.88
CA LEU A 245 14.42 -8.26 0.63
C LEU A 245 13.32 -8.85 -0.26
N ALA A 246 12.35 -9.54 0.32
CA ALA A 246 11.20 -10.03 -0.43
C ALA A 246 10.23 -8.91 -0.81
N HIS A 247 9.98 -7.97 0.11
CA HIS A 247 8.95 -6.96 -0.08
C HIS A 247 9.30 -5.92 -1.15
N VAL A 248 10.57 -5.53 -1.23
CA VAL A 248 11.06 -4.60 -2.26
C VAL A 248 10.80 -5.13 -3.67
N THR A 249 10.79 -6.46 -3.86
CA THR A 249 10.60 -7.07 -5.18
C THR A 249 9.15 -6.98 -5.70
N LEU A 250 8.16 -6.90 -4.82
CA LEU A 250 6.74 -6.96 -5.23
C LEU A 250 6.38 -5.89 -6.27
N LEU A 251 6.56 -4.61 -5.93
CA LEU A 251 6.26 -3.53 -6.86
C LEU A 251 7.40 -3.27 -7.86
N MET A 252 8.64 -3.62 -7.52
CA MET A 252 9.75 -3.54 -8.47
C MET A 252 9.46 -4.42 -9.69
N VAL A 253 9.11 -5.68 -9.47
CA VAL A 253 8.79 -6.63 -10.56
C VAL A 253 7.51 -6.23 -11.28
N PHE A 254 6.47 -5.80 -10.54
CA PHE A 254 5.21 -5.36 -11.14
C PHE A 254 5.42 -4.19 -12.11
N VAL A 255 6.12 -3.16 -11.68
CA VAL A 255 6.35 -1.96 -12.51
C VAL A 255 7.33 -2.26 -13.64
N ALA A 256 8.38 -3.07 -13.40
CA ALA A 256 9.32 -3.48 -14.44
C ALA A 256 8.64 -4.28 -15.54
N MET A 257 7.82 -5.27 -15.19
CA MET A 257 7.09 -6.10 -16.14
C MET A 257 6.16 -5.25 -17.02
N TYR A 258 5.28 -4.43 -16.39
CA TYR A 258 4.36 -3.60 -17.17
C TYR A 258 5.03 -2.49 -17.99
N THR A 259 6.24 -2.05 -17.59
CA THR A 259 7.05 -1.13 -18.39
C THR A 259 7.62 -1.83 -19.61
N GLY A 260 8.19 -3.03 -19.44
CA GLY A 260 8.85 -3.77 -20.50
C GLY A 260 7.87 -4.42 -21.49
N ILE A 261 6.74 -4.95 -21.00
CA ILE A 261 5.76 -5.64 -21.85
C ILE A 261 5.12 -4.70 -22.89
N GLY A 262 4.96 -3.39 -22.55
CA GLY A 262 4.36 -2.43 -23.49
C GLY A 262 5.14 -2.35 -24.80
N GLY A 263 6.44 -2.09 -24.73
CA GLY A 263 7.31 -2.02 -25.91
C GLY A 263 7.44 -3.37 -26.65
N HIS A 264 7.38 -4.49 -25.91
CA HIS A 264 7.38 -5.81 -26.52
C HIS A 264 6.11 -6.08 -27.34
N LEU A 265 4.94 -5.73 -26.82
CA LEU A 265 3.68 -5.88 -27.54
C LEU A 265 3.59 -4.96 -28.78
N GLU A 266 4.16 -3.76 -28.70
CA GLU A 266 4.32 -2.87 -29.87
C GLU A 266 5.23 -3.50 -30.92
N ALA A 267 6.34 -4.11 -30.54
CA ALA A 267 7.25 -4.82 -31.43
C ALA A 267 6.60 -6.04 -32.09
N LEU A 268 5.61 -6.68 -31.44
CA LEU A 268 4.77 -7.73 -32.02
C LEU A 268 3.67 -7.18 -32.95
N GLY A 269 3.63 -5.87 -33.21
CA GLY A 269 2.68 -5.22 -34.12
C GLY A 269 1.28 -4.98 -33.53
N LEU A 270 1.12 -5.06 -32.20
CA LEU A 270 -0.16 -4.77 -31.56
C LEU A 270 -0.45 -3.27 -31.56
N ARG A 271 -1.70 -2.92 -31.85
CA ARG A 271 -2.16 -1.53 -31.71
C ARG A 271 -2.22 -1.11 -30.24
N PRO A 272 -2.04 0.19 -29.93
CA PRO A 272 -2.13 0.70 -28.56
C PRO A 272 -3.42 0.32 -27.83
N THR A 273 -4.57 0.28 -28.54
CA THR A 273 -5.85 -0.17 -27.97
C THR A 273 -5.83 -1.62 -27.52
N SER A 274 -5.18 -2.52 -28.29
CA SER A 274 -5.02 -3.93 -27.91
C SER A 274 -4.11 -4.09 -26.70
N ILE A 275 -3.07 -3.28 -26.58
CA ILE A 275 -2.19 -3.27 -25.39
C ILE A 275 -2.97 -2.88 -24.13
N ILE A 276 -3.90 -1.93 -24.24
CA ILE A 276 -4.79 -1.57 -23.12
C ILE A 276 -5.63 -2.78 -22.69
N LEU A 277 -6.19 -3.54 -23.62
CA LEU A 277 -6.98 -4.74 -23.33
C LEU A 277 -6.14 -5.82 -22.64
N VAL A 278 -4.89 -6.02 -23.08
CA VAL A 278 -3.95 -6.96 -22.43
C VAL A 278 -3.70 -6.58 -20.97
N ARG A 279 -3.48 -5.30 -20.68
CA ARG A 279 -3.34 -4.80 -19.31
C ARG A 279 -4.61 -5.05 -18.48
N LEU A 280 -5.77 -4.79 -19.07
CA LEU A 280 -7.07 -4.95 -18.41
C LEU A 280 -7.39 -6.42 -18.08
N ALA A 281 -6.91 -7.36 -18.89
CA ALA A 281 -7.16 -8.79 -18.69
C ALA A 281 -6.69 -9.32 -17.33
N ALA A 282 -5.65 -8.71 -16.73
CA ALA A 282 -5.16 -9.11 -15.42
C ALA A 282 -5.94 -8.49 -14.23
N LEU A 283 -6.84 -7.51 -14.48
CA LEU A 283 -7.59 -6.84 -13.42
C LEU A 283 -8.42 -7.78 -12.52
N PRO A 284 -9.14 -8.80 -13.04
CA PRO A 284 -9.89 -9.73 -12.19
C PRO A 284 -9.01 -10.46 -11.18
N ALA A 285 -7.75 -10.79 -11.51
CA ALA A 285 -6.84 -11.48 -10.63
C ALA A 285 -6.48 -10.66 -9.36
N MET A 286 -6.56 -9.33 -9.42
CA MET A 286 -6.28 -8.47 -8.26
C MET A 286 -7.30 -8.63 -7.13
N PHE A 287 -8.54 -9.02 -7.44
CA PHE A 287 -9.57 -9.28 -6.44
C PHE A 287 -9.32 -10.54 -5.61
N LEU A 288 -8.36 -11.41 -6.00
CA LEU A 288 -7.91 -12.51 -5.16
C LEU A 288 -7.32 -12.03 -3.83
N SER A 289 -6.85 -10.79 -3.76
CA SER A 289 -6.38 -10.16 -2.52
C SER A 289 -7.44 -10.16 -1.41
N LEU A 290 -8.74 -10.09 -1.75
CA LEU A 290 -9.85 -10.20 -0.80
C LEU A 290 -9.93 -11.57 -0.13
N GLY A 291 -9.44 -12.61 -0.81
CA GLY A 291 -9.38 -13.99 -0.32
C GLY A 291 -8.13 -14.31 0.51
N ALA A 292 -7.11 -13.47 0.47
CA ALA A 292 -5.81 -13.74 1.12
C ALA A 292 -5.94 -13.96 2.64
N GLY A 293 -6.82 -13.23 3.31
CA GLY A 293 -7.09 -13.42 4.74
C GLY A 293 -7.71 -14.78 5.08
N ARG A 294 -8.64 -15.27 4.23
CA ARG A 294 -9.24 -16.62 4.40
C ARG A 294 -8.19 -17.72 4.17
N LEU A 295 -7.31 -17.52 3.21
CA LEU A 295 -6.20 -18.45 2.94
C LEU A 295 -5.22 -18.46 4.12
N ALA A 296 -4.83 -17.28 4.63
CA ALA A 296 -3.93 -17.17 5.76
C ALA A 296 -4.51 -17.76 7.06
N ALA A 297 -5.83 -17.73 7.24
CA ALA A 297 -6.50 -18.38 8.36
C ALA A 297 -6.37 -19.93 8.31
N ARG A 298 -6.20 -20.50 7.11
CA ARG A 298 -6.02 -21.95 6.92
C ARG A 298 -4.56 -22.40 6.99
N CYS A 299 -3.64 -21.56 6.47
CA CYS A 299 -2.25 -21.97 6.34
C CYS A 299 -1.26 -21.08 7.10
N SER A 300 -1.40 -19.86 7.27
CA SER A 300 -0.61 -18.77 7.87
C SER A 300 -0.24 -17.70 6.86
N TRP A 301 0.10 -16.49 7.35
CA TRP A 301 0.54 -15.39 6.49
C TRP A 301 1.86 -15.69 5.77
N ALA A 302 2.80 -16.38 6.41
CA ALA A 302 4.07 -16.75 5.79
C ALA A 302 3.88 -17.75 4.64
N GLN A 303 3.00 -18.75 4.80
CA GLN A 303 2.70 -19.70 3.72
C GLN A 303 1.92 -19.03 2.58
N THR A 304 1.00 -18.11 2.90
CA THR A 304 0.28 -17.32 1.89
C THR A 304 1.24 -16.46 1.08
N ALA A 305 2.25 -15.83 1.72
CA ALA A 305 3.29 -15.07 1.04
C ALA A 305 4.14 -15.96 0.12
N ARG A 306 4.59 -17.14 0.62
CA ARG A 306 5.34 -18.11 -0.20
C ARG A 306 4.56 -18.55 -1.42
N LEU A 307 3.28 -18.90 -1.25
CA LEU A 307 2.40 -19.26 -2.36
C LEU A 307 2.29 -18.13 -3.35
N GLY A 308 2.08 -16.89 -2.87
CA GLY A 308 1.99 -15.70 -3.73
C GLY A 308 3.27 -15.46 -4.54
N PHE A 309 4.46 -15.50 -3.91
CA PHE A 309 5.73 -15.36 -4.63
C PHE A 309 6.00 -16.51 -5.59
N GLY A 310 5.66 -17.76 -5.21
CA GLY A 310 5.80 -18.93 -6.08
C GLY A 310 4.93 -18.84 -7.32
N VAL A 311 3.64 -18.48 -7.16
CA VAL A 311 2.71 -18.25 -8.28
C VAL A 311 3.17 -17.10 -9.16
N SER A 312 3.65 -15.99 -8.56
CA SER A 312 4.22 -14.87 -9.32
C SER A 312 5.46 -15.29 -10.13
N ALA A 313 6.36 -16.06 -9.54
CA ALA A 313 7.56 -16.55 -10.23
C ALA A 313 7.20 -17.48 -11.40
N LEU A 314 6.22 -18.37 -11.23
CA LEU A 314 5.73 -19.25 -12.30
C LEU A 314 5.07 -18.44 -13.43
N GLY A 315 4.26 -17.43 -13.10
CA GLY A 315 3.67 -16.54 -14.08
C GLY A 315 4.73 -15.79 -14.89
N MET A 316 5.75 -15.23 -14.20
CA MET A 316 6.84 -14.49 -14.83
C MET A 316 7.74 -15.40 -15.71
N LEU A 317 8.02 -16.60 -15.25
CA LEU A 317 8.72 -17.61 -16.07
C LEU A 317 7.91 -17.96 -17.32
N GLY A 318 6.60 -18.13 -17.18
CA GLY A 318 5.70 -18.35 -18.29
C GLY A 318 5.71 -17.20 -19.31
N GLU A 319 5.76 -15.94 -18.86
CA GLU A 319 5.91 -14.78 -19.75
C GLU A 319 7.24 -14.84 -20.54
N ALA A 320 8.34 -15.26 -19.90
CA ALA A 320 9.60 -15.44 -20.59
C ALA A 320 9.51 -16.54 -21.67
N LEU A 321 8.95 -17.71 -21.32
CA LEU A 321 8.85 -18.85 -22.23
C LEU A 321 7.85 -18.67 -23.37
N LEU A 322 6.79 -17.91 -23.13
CA LEU A 322 5.69 -17.67 -24.09
C LEU A 322 5.71 -16.24 -24.65
N ALA A 323 6.85 -15.56 -24.62
CA ALA A 323 7.00 -14.17 -25.07
C ALA A 323 6.56 -13.94 -26.52
N GLY A 324 6.62 -14.95 -27.40
CA GLY A 324 6.16 -14.88 -28.79
C GLY A 324 4.64 -15.13 -28.96
N SER A 325 3.91 -15.48 -27.91
CA SER A 325 2.48 -15.79 -27.98
C SER A 325 1.66 -14.79 -27.16
N LEU A 326 0.80 -14.01 -27.82
CA LEU A 326 -0.08 -13.06 -27.14
C LEU A 326 -0.98 -13.75 -26.10
N ALA A 327 -1.59 -14.88 -26.46
CA ALA A 327 -2.43 -15.64 -25.53
C ALA A 327 -1.63 -16.16 -24.32
N GLY A 328 -0.39 -16.64 -24.59
CA GLY A 328 0.53 -17.06 -23.54
C GLY A 328 0.91 -15.93 -22.59
N LEU A 329 1.29 -14.76 -23.13
CA LEU A 329 1.61 -13.57 -22.34
C LEU A 329 0.43 -13.13 -21.47
N VAL A 330 -0.78 -13.06 -22.02
CA VAL A 330 -1.98 -12.67 -21.27
C VAL A 330 -2.26 -13.67 -20.14
N ALA A 331 -2.24 -14.97 -20.42
CA ALA A 331 -2.49 -16.00 -19.42
C ALA A 331 -1.44 -15.95 -18.29
N CYS A 332 -0.16 -15.82 -18.65
CA CYS A 332 0.93 -15.74 -17.68
C CYS A 332 0.91 -14.45 -16.86
N SER A 333 0.54 -13.30 -17.46
CA SER A 333 0.30 -12.06 -16.74
C SER A 333 -0.81 -12.20 -15.71
N VAL A 334 -1.91 -12.87 -16.02
CA VAL A 334 -3.00 -13.14 -15.07
C VAL A 334 -2.49 -13.99 -13.91
N VAL A 335 -1.71 -15.04 -14.18
CA VAL A 335 -1.10 -15.89 -13.14
C VAL A 335 -0.12 -15.07 -12.27
N TYR A 336 0.75 -14.27 -12.89
CA TYR A 336 1.68 -13.40 -12.18
C TYR A 336 0.93 -12.44 -11.23
N VAL A 337 -0.08 -11.73 -11.72
CA VAL A 337 -0.87 -10.77 -10.94
C VAL A 337 -1.66 -11.47 -9.83
N ALA A 338 -2.16 -12.69 -10.05
CA ALA A 338 -2.80 -13.50 -9.01
C ALA A 338 -1.85 -13.79 -7.84
N GLY A 339 -0.59 -14.11 -8.16
CA GLY A 339 0.45 -14.29 -7.14
C GLY A 339 0.73 -13.00 -6.36
N VAL A 340 0.87 -11.86 -7.03
CA VAL A 340 1.04 -10.54 -6.40
C VAL A 340 -0.14 -10.21 -5.48
N ALA A 341 -1.36 -10.49 -5.92
CA ALA A 341 -2.57 -10.24 -5.15
C ALA A 341 -2.65 -11.04 -3.83
N LEU A 342 -2.02 -12.21 -3.79
CA LEU A 342 -1.88 -13.01 -2.56
C LEU A 342 -0.69 -12.55 -1.71
N ALA A 343 0.45 -12.25 -2.33
CA ALA A 343 1.68 -11.88 -1.63
C ALA A 343 1.57 -10.51 -0.92
N ALA A 344 0.99 -9.50 -1.57
CA ALA A 344 0.97 -8.14 -1.04
C ALA A 344 0.27 -8.02 0.34
N PRO A 345 -0.98 -8.48 0.55
CA PRO A 345 -1.61 -8.41 1.87
C PRO A 345 -0.93 -9.33 2.89
N ALA A 346 -0.33 -10.45 2.46
CA ALA A 346 0.42 -11.32 3.33
C ALA A 346 1.68 -10.64 3.87
N MET A 347 2.44 -9.96 3.03
CA MET A 347 3.63 -9.20 3.44
C MET A 347 3.28 -8.05 4.38
N ILE A 348 2.21 -7.29 4.11
CA ILE A 348 1.71 -6.24 5.01
C ILE A 348 1.41 -6.82 6.40
N SER A 349 0.74 -7.97 6.45
CA SER A 349 0.39 -8.65 7.70
C SER A 349 1.62 -9.14 8.47
N LEU A 350 2.63 -9.68 7.77
CA LEU A 350 3.89 -10.14 8.38
C LEU A 350 4.67 -8.96 9.00
N TYR A 351 4.75 -7.82 8.30
CA TYR A 351 5.34 -6.60 8.88
C TYR A 351 4.62 -6.15 10.14
N GLY A 352 3.28 -6.18 10.13
CA GLY A 352 2.48 -5.86 11.31
C GLY A 352 2.72 -6.79 12.50
N GLN A 353 3.02 -8.08 12.25
CA GLN A 353 3.34 -9.08 13.29
C GLN A 353 4.73 -8.87 13.88
N VAL A 354 5.76 -8.77 13.03
CA VAL A 354 7.17 -8.65 13.45
C VAL A 354 7.46 -7.33 14.15
N SER A 355 6.70 -6.28 13.83
CA SER A 355 6.88 -4.96 14.41
C SER A 355 6.13 -4.72 15.73
N ALA A 356 5.36 -5.70 16.22
CA ALA A 356 4.68 -5.54 17.51
C ALA A 356 5.70 -5.32 18.65
N PRO A 357 5.43 -4.43 19.62
CA PRO A 357 4.22 -3.61 19.76
C PRO A 357 4.17 -2.34 18.89
N ASN A 358 5.27 -1.95 18.23
CA ASN A 358 5.44 -0.72 17.44
C ASN A 358 4.91 -0.84 16.01
N ARG A 359 3.64 -1.28 15.84
CA ARG A 359 3.04 -1.54 14.52
C ARG A 359 3.10 -0.35 13.56
N GLY A 360 3.02 0.88 14.05
CA GLY A 360 3.13 2.08 13.23
C GLY A 360 4.47 2.18 12.50
N SER A 361 5.59 1.94 13.21
CA SER A 361 6.93 1.90 12.61
C SER A 361 7.06 0.78 11.58
N GLY A 362 6.47 -0.40 11.83
CA GLY A 362 6.45 -1.51 10.89
C GLY A 362 5.71 -1.18 9.62
N MET A 363 4.55 -0.54 9.71
CA MET A 363 3.76 -0.13 8.54
C MET A 363 4.44 0.98 7.75
N ALA A 364 5.13 1.92 8.40
CA ALA A 364 5.92 2.94 7.73
C ALA A 364 7.09 2.32 6.94
N LEU A 365 7.81 1.37 7.57
CA LEU A 365 8.90 0.64 6.92
C LEU A 365 8.40 -0.22 5.75
N ASN A 366 7.27 -0.92 5.93
CA ASN A 366 6.61 -1.68 4.87
C ASN A 366 6.36 -0.82 3.64
N GLY A 367 5.70 0.33 3.80
CA GLY A 367 5.45 1.25 2.69
C GLY A 367 6.73 1.80 2.08
N PHE A 368 7.69 2.22 2.89
CA PHE A 368 8.97 2.73 2.41
C PHE A 368 9.66 1.72 1.49
N ILE A 369 9.84 0.49 1.95
CA ILE A 369 10.55 -0.55 1.17
C ILE A 369 9.80 -0.92 -0.09
N LEU A 370 8.47 -1.04 -0.03
CA LEU A 370 7.64 -1.34 -1.19
C LEU A 370 7.83 -0.31 -2.31
N PHE A 371 7.83 0.98 -1.97
CA PHE A 371 7.94 2.06 -2.96
C PHE A 371 9.37 2.39 -3.36
N VAL A 372 10.38 2.04 -2.56
CA VAL A 372 11.78 1.97 -3.02
C VAL A 372 11.89 0.96 -4.15
N GLY A 373 11.28 -0.23 -4.02
CA GLY A 373 11.21 -1.21 -5.10
C GLY A 373 10.55 -0.64 -6.36
N THR A 374 9.44 0.06 -6.20
CA THR A 374 8.74 0.71 -7.33
C THR A 374 9.66 1.66 -8.11
N SER A 375 10.55 2.38 -7.43
CA SER A 375 11.47 3.33 -8.07
C SER A 375 12.52 2.63 -8.94
N ALA A 376 12.91 1.41 -8.60
CA ALA A 376 13.89 0.62 -9.34
C ALA A 376 13.29 -0.12 -10.55
N GLY A 377 11.99 -0.41 -10.53
CA GLY A 377 11.32 -1.19 -11.58
C GLY A 377 11.52 -0.65 -13.00
N PRO A 378 11.20 0.61 -13.31
CA PRO A 378 11.37 1.18 -14.65
C PRO A 378 12.84 1.24 -15.07
N LEU A 379 13.77 1.48 -14.15
CA LEU A 379 15.21 1.48 -14.43
C LEU A 379 15.66 0.08 -14.88
N LEU A 380 15.20 -0.97 -14.21
CA LEU A 380 15.49 -2.35 -14.59
C LEU A 380 14.89 -2.70 -15.96
N ALA A 381 13.66 -2.27 -16.25
CA ALA A 381 13.02 -2.49 -17.53
C ALA A 381 13.75 -1.78 -18.68
N THR A 382 14.16 -0.52 -18.49
CA THR A 382 14.83 0.28 -19.54
C THR A 382 16.30 -0.09 -19.74
N SER A 383 16.94 -0.76 -18.79
CA SER A 383 18.30 -1.29 -18.92
C SER A 383 18.35 -2.66 -19.60
N SER A 384 17.22 -3.35 -19.72
CA SER A 384 17.16 -4.69 -20.31
C SER A 384 17.10 -4.63 -21.84
N SER A 385 17.88 -5.48 -22.51
CA SER A 385 18.00 -5.48 -23.97
C SER A 385 16.76 -6.02 -24.69
N THR A 386 16.07 -6.98 -24.06
CA THR A 386 14.84 -7.61 -24.60
C THR A 386 13.89 -7.96 -23.48
N PHE A 387 12.59 -8.09 -23.81
CA PHE A 387 11.57 -8.50 -22.84
C PHE A 387 11.84 -9.89 -22.25
N TRP A 388 12.37 -10.82 -23.06
CA TRP A 388 12.74 -12.16 -22.59
C TRP A 388 13.81 -12.13 -21.49
N VAL A 389 14.87 -11.35 -21.68
CA VAL A 389 15.93 -11.16 -20.67
C VAL A 389 15.35 -10.52 -19.42
N LEU A 390 14.50 -9.50 -19.58
CA LEU A 390 13.82 -8.86 -18.46
C LEU A 390 13.00 -9.88 -17.65
N ALA A 391 12.12 -10.65 -18.31
CA ALA A 391 11.24 -11.61 -17.66
C ALA A 391 12.01 -12.72 -16.92
N LEU A 392 13.12 -13.22 -17.48
CA LEU A 392 14.00 -14.15 -16.77
C LEU A 392 14.68 -13.52 -15.55
N THR A 393 15.15 -12.29 -15.68
CA THR A 393 15.74 -11.54 -14.55
C THR A 393 14.71 -11.37 -13.43
N LEU A 394 13.48 -10.97 -13.77
CA LEU A 394 12.39 -10.79 -12.82
C LEU A 394 11.97 -12.11 -12.17
N THR A 395 12.03 -13.22 -12.92
CA THR A 395 11.80 -14.58 -12.36
C THR A 395 12.85 -14.90 -11.31
N GLY A 396 14.13 -14.63 -11.58
CA GLY A 396 15.22 -14.82 -10.62
C GLY A 396 15.05 -13.97 -9.36
N VAL A 397 14.64 -12.71 -9.53
CA VAL A 397 14.32 -11.80 -8.41
C VAL A 397 13.18 -12.34 -7.55
N LEU A 398 12.12 -12.86 -8.14
CA LEU A 398 10.99 -13.48 -7.41
C LEU A 398 11.39 -14.78 -6.71
N ALA A 399 12.30 -15.56 -7.30
CA ALA A 399 12.85 -16.75 -6.66
C ALA A 399 13.68 -16.40 -5.41
N VAL A 400 14.49 -15.34 -5.48
CA VAL A 400 15.21 -14.81 -4.30
C VAL A 400 14.23 -14.33 -3.23
N ALA A 401 13.16 -13.64 -3.60
CA ALA A 401 12.11 -13.22 -2.68
C ALA A 401 11.42 -14.42 -1.99
N LEU A 402 11.12 -15.47 -2.75
CA LEU A 402 10.55 -16.72 -2.22
C LEU A 402 11.50 -17.38 -1.21
N LEU A 403 12.80 -17.43 -1.51
CA LEU A 403 13.81 -17.95 -0.57
C LEU A 403 13.89 -17.09 0.69
N ALA A 404 13.87 -15.77 0.57
CA ALA A 404 13.88 -14.86 1.71
C ALA A 404 12.67 -15.06 2.64
N VAL A 405 11.45 -15.22 2.08
CA VAL A 405 10.26 -15.52 2.88
C VAL A 405 10.30 -16.93 3.47
N THR A 406 10.95 -17.89 2.81
CA THR A 406 11.11 -19.24 3.40
C THR A 406 12.06 -19.24 4.59
N GLY A 407 13.16 -18.49 4.52
CA GLY A 407 14.12 -18.32 5.61
C GLY A 407 13.61 -17.45 6.77
N PHE A 408 12.63 -16.59 6.51
CA PHE A 408 12.10 -15.64 7.49
C PHE A 408 11.67 -16.32 8.81
N LYS A 409 10.99 -17.47 8.75
CA LYS A 409 10.49 -18.13 9.96
C LYS A 409 11.63 -18.56 10.90
N ALA A 410 12.69 -19.16 10.35
CA ALA A 410 13.86 -19.56 11.12
C ALA A 410 14.57 -18.36 11.78
N LEU A 411 14.63 -17.22 11.08
CA LEU A 411 15.21 -15.99 11.61
C LEU A 411 14.32 -15.34 12.69
N ALA A 412 12.99 -15.39 12.52
CA ALA A 412 12.06 -14.87 13.50
C ALA A 412 12.05 -15.67 14.80
N ASP A 413 12.19 -16.99 14.70
CA ASP A 413 12.28 -17.89 15.86
C ASP A 413 13.63 -17.73 16.60
N ALA A 414 14.69 -17.28 15.93
CA ALA A 414 16.00 -16.99 16.52
C ALA A 414 16.11 -15.60 17.18
N ASP A 415 15.21 -14.67 16.84
CA ASP A 415 15.15 -13.31 17.41
C ASP A 415 14.41 -13.28 18.78
N HIS A 416 13.82 -14.41 19.22
CA HIS A 416 13.14 -14.59 20.51
C HIS A 416 13.99 -15.40 21.48
#